data_c07af6091a376986076b52b7e8146c49
#
_entry.id   c07af6091a376986076b52b7e8146c49
#
_cell.length_a   1.000
_cell.length_b   1.000
_cell.length_c   1.000
_cell.angle_alpha   90.00
_cell.angle_beta   90.00
_cell.angle_gamma   90.00
#
_symmetry.space_group_name_H-M   'P 1'
#
loop_
_entity.id
_entity.type
_entity.pdbx_description
1 polymer ?
#
loop_
_entity_poly.entity_id
_entity_poly.type
_entity_poly.pdbx_seq_one_letter_code
_entity_poly.pdbx_strand_id
1 'polypeptide(L)'
;MVNEYQIRVMPQVASAEQNIAEYIAQEKGFDVRTINAVRVLKRSIDARQRQVYVNLTVRVYINEVPQDKGFQQTEYPDVSHGKQVIVVGEGPAGLFASLRLIEHGLRPIVIERGKDVRERKKDLAKIKSEQKVDGESNYCFGEGGAGAYSDGKLYTRSKKRGNIEKILNVFCQFGASTNILADAHPHIGTDKLPRVIENMREQIIQSGGEVHFQTKMTELIIKEGEVKGVVCRNLVTESDETYDGPVILATGHSARDVYRYLAHAGIEIEAKGIAVGVRLEHPSQLIDQIQYHNRQGRGRYLPAAEYSFVTQVADRGVYSFCMCPGGFVIPAATGARQIVVNGMSPSNRGGQWSNSGMVVEVRPEDVKTDNDIIMDGEDPELASCEALSVMHYQERLEQMCWQQGNMKQTAPAQRMADFCNNRLSYDLPRSSYAPGLVSSPLHFWMPEHVSRRLQEGFKHFGRQRHGFLTNEACLIATETRTSSPVRITRDAETLQHITIRGLFPCGEGAGYAGGIVSAGVDGERCADMVNELFSL
;
A
#
# COMPACT_ATOMS: atom_id res chain seq x y z
N MET A 1 -27.31 -26.91 16.36
CA MET A 1 -26.67 -26.20 17.52
C MET A 1 -25.40 -25.54 17.03
N VAL A 2 -25.20 -24.24 17.37
CA VAL A 2 -24.00 -23.47 16.99
C VAL A 2 -23.26 -23.08 18.25
N ASN A 3 -21.97 -23.42 18.32
CA ASN A 3 -21.11 -23.13 19.47
C ASN A 3 -19.82 -22.44 19.01
N GLU A 4 -19.28 -21.55 19.86
CA GLU A 4 -17.97 -20.92 19.63
C GLU A 4 -16.94 -21.44 20.63
N TYR A 5 -15.75 -21.74 20.11
CA TYR A 5 -14.62 -22.21 20.91
C TYR A 5 -13.36 -21.41 20.65
N GLN A 6 -12.61 -21.15 21.68
CA GLN A 6 -11.24 -20.65 21.61
C GLN A 6 -10.28 -21.81 21.85
N ILE A 7 -9.43 -22.08 20.89
CA ILE A 7 -8.47 -23.19 20.96
C ILE A 7 -7.07 -22.72 20.60
N ARG A 8 -6.07 -23.36 21.18
CA ARG A 8 -4.65 -23.18 20.87
C ARG A 8 -4.10 -24.52 20.41
N VAL A 9 -3.80 -24.62 19.12
CA VAL A 9 -3.50 -25.89 18.47
C VAL A 9 -2.19 -25.87 17.72
N MET A 10 -1.69 -27.05 17.38
CA MET A 10 -0.53 -27.20 16.48
C MET A 10 -0.88 -26.71 15.08
N PRO A 11 0.09 -26.19 14.29
CA PRO A 11 -0.12 -25.73 12.93
C PRO A 11 -0.82 -26.75 12.01
N GLN A 12 -0.52 -28.04 12.20
CA GLN A 12 -1.17 -29.12 11.45
C GLN A 12 -2.68 -29.15 11.68
N VAL A 13 -3.15 -28.99 12.91
CA VAL A 13 -4.58 -28.97 13.23
C VAL A 13 -5.24 -27.74 12.59
N ALA A 14 -4.59 -26.57 12.68
CA ALA A 14 -5.10 -25.32 12.12
C ALA A 14 -5.12 -25.25 10.58
N SER A 15 -4.51 -26.22 9.89
CA SER A 15 -4.29 -26.18 8.44
C SER A 15 -5.53 -26.49 7.59
N ALA A 16 -6.54 -27.15 8.16
CA ALA A 16 -7.78 -27.50 7.46
C ALA A 16 -8.97 -27.52 8.44
N GLU A 17 -10.15 -27.15 7.94
CA GLU A 17 -11.39 -27.16 8.75
C GLU A 17 -11.71 -28.55 9.26
N GLN A 18 -11.45 -29.60 8.48
CA GLN A 18 -11.64 -30.99 8.91
C GLN A 18 -10.78 -31.33 10.12
N ASN A 19 -9.49 -30.95 10.13
CA ASN A 19 -8.60 -31.22 11.26
C ASN A 19 -9.07 -30.47 12.52
N ILE A 20 -9.60 -29.27 12.37
CA ILE A 20 -10.18 -28.51 13.47
C ILE A 20 -11.45 -29.19 14.00
N ALA A 21 -12.31 -29.70 13.10
CA ALA A 21 -13.50 -30.43 13.49
C ALA A 21 -13.17 -31.70 14.28
N GLU A 22 -12.21 -32.50 13.80
CA GLU A 22 -11.72 -33.70 14.48
C GLU A 22 -11.16 -33.39 15.88
N TYR A 23 -10.34 -32.32 15.98
CA TYR A 23 -9.78 -31.89 17.25
C TYR A 23 -10.87 -31.48 18.25
N ILE A 24 -11.87 -30.70 17.82
CA ILE A 24 -12.97 -30.25 18.68
C ILE A 24 -13.87 -31.44 19.06
N ALA A 25 -14.16 -32.35 18.13
CA ALA A 25 -14.93 -33.55 18.41
C ALA A 25 -14.27 -34.36 19.54
N GLN A 26 -12.96 -34.57 19.44
CA GLN A 26 -12.19 -35.30 20.45
C GLN A 26 -12.15 -34.56 21.79
N GLU A 27 -11.86 -33.24 21.78
CA GLU A 27 -11.73 -32.45 23.00
C GLU A 27 -13.05 -32.28 23.75
N LYS A 28 -14.16 -32.12 23.04
CA LYS A 28 -15.49 -31.84 23.60
C LYS A 28 -16.41 -33.07 23.69
N GLY A 29 -15.96 -34.23 23.19
CA GLY A 29 -16.73 -35.46 23.25
C GLY A 29 -17.91 -35.51 22.26
N PHE A 30 -17.81 -34.87 21.10
CA PHE A 30 -18.80 -34.96 20.04
C PHE A 30 -18.48 -36.07 19.06
N ASP A 31 -19.49 -36.61 18.40
CA ASP A 31 -19.28 -37.40 17.21
C ASP A 31 -18.93 -36.46 16.03
N VAL A 32 -17.75 -36.62 15.45
CA VAL A 32 -17.29 -35.78 14.35
C VAL A 32 -18.27 -35.73 13.19
N ARG A 33 -19.04 -36.78 12.96
CA ARG A 33 -20.06 -36.86 11.89
C ARG A 33 -21.22 -35.88 12.12
N THR A 34 -21.42 -35.42 13.34
CA THR A 34 -22.45 -34.40 13.65
C THR A 34 -21.98 -32.98 13.37
N ILE A 35 -20.69 -32.75 13.17
CA ILE A 35 -20.12 -31.44 12.85
C ILE A 35 -20.22 -31.22 11.34
N ASN A 36 -21.19 -30.42 10.92
CA ASN A 36 -21.47 -30.15 9.50
C ASN A 36 -20.53 -29.07 8.91
N ALA A 37 -20.09 -28.11 9.73
CA ALA A 37 -19.15 -27.08 9.30
C ALA A 37 -18.37 -26.48 10.47
N VAL A 38 -17.19 -25.99 10.18
CA VAL A 38 -16.38 -25.18 11.09
C VAL A 38 -16.01 -23.88 10.38
N ARG A 39 -16.30 -22.75 11.00
CA ARG A 39 -15.89 -21.43 10.50
C ARG A 39 -14.86 -20.82 11.43
N VAL A 40 -13.72 -20.47 10.89
CA VAL A 40 -12.69 -19.74 11.63
C VAL A 40 -13.09 -18.27 11.70
N LEU A 41 -13.26 -17.75 12.92
CA LEU A 41 -13.63 -16.36 13.19
C LEU A 41 -12.40 -15.49 13.50
N LYS A 42 -11.36 -16.09 14.12
CA LYS A 42 -10.08 -15.44 14.38
C LYS A 42 -8.95 -16.45 14.26
N ARG A 43 -7.84 -16.01 13.66
CA ARG A 43 -6.61 -16.81 13.51
C ARG A 43 -5.39 -15.94 13.79
N SER A 44 -4.49 -16.41 14.63
CA SER A 44 -3.18 -15.79 14.83
C SER A 44 -2.11 -16.84 15.13
N ILE A 45 -0.88 -16.58 14.70
CA ILE A 45 0.27 -17.46 14.92
C ILE A 45 1.02 -16.98 16.16
N ASP A 46 1.29 -17.88 17.09
CA ASP A 46 2.11 -17.64 18.28
C ASP A 46 3.45 -18.34 18.12
N ALA A 47 4.45 -17.59 17.65
CA ALA A 47 5.84 -18.03 17.45
C ALA A 47 6.81 -17.42 18.47
N ARG A 48 6.34 -17.00 19.65
CA ARG A 48 7.20 -16.42 20.69
C ARG A 48 8.12 -17.45 21.37
N GLN A 49 7.73 -18.71 21.31
CA GLN A 49 8.47 -19.83 21.86
C GLN A 49 8.95 -20.76 20.74
N ARG A 50 9.87 -21.67 21.09
CA ARG A 50 10.41 -22.67 20.14
C ARG A 50 9.32 -23.51 19.49
N GLN A 51 8.28 -23.89 20.26
CA GLN A 51 7.10 -24.56 19.72
C GLN A 51 6.09 -23.50 19.23
N VAL A 52 5.80 -23.52 17.95
CA VAL A 52 4.82 -22.62 17.32
C VAL A 52 3.41 -23.19 17.51
N TYR A 53 2.48 -22.33 17.89
CA TYR A 53 1.05 -22.63 17.99
C TYR A 53 0.23 -21.67 17.13
N VAL A 54 -1.00 -22.09 16.83
CA VAL A 54 -2.02 -21.26 16.20
C VAL A 54 -3.16 -21.08 17.18
N ASN A 55 -3.50 -19.83 17.49
CA ASN A 55 -4.68 -19.49 18.27
C ASN A 55 -5.85 -19.27 17.32
N LEU A 56 -6.94 -19.97 17.56
CA LEU A 56 -8.17 -19.91 16.77
C LEU A 56 -9.35 -19.55 17.66
N THR A 57 -10.27 -18.73 17.13
CA THR A 57 -11.66 -18.68 17.57
C THR A 57 -12.47 -19.28 16.43
N VAL A 58 -13.25 -20.32 16.72
CA VAL A 58 -14.01 -21.05 15.71
C VAL A 58 -15.47 -21.16 16.09
N ARG A 59 -16.35 -21.11 15.10
CA ARG A 59 -17.77 -21.41 15.22
C ARG A 59 -18.04 -22.76 14.60
N VAL A 60 -18.63 -23.66 15.38
CA VAL A 60 -18.89 -25.06 15.01
C VAL A 60 -20.40 -25.25 14.86
N TYR A 61 -20.81 -25.80 13.74
CA TYR A 61 -22.20 -26.09 13.40
C TYR A 61 -22.46 -27.60 13.56
N ILE A 62 -23.23 -27.97 14.60
CA ILE A 62 -23.54 -29.35 14.98
C ILE A 62 -24.97 -29.64 14.55
N ASN A 63 -25.18 -30.63 13.64
CA ASN A 63 -26.43 -30.96 13.01
C ASN A 63 -27.14 -29.74 12.37
N GLU A 64 -26.37 -28.80 11.89
CA GLU A 64 -26.82 -27.52 11.32
C GLU A 64 -25.82 -27.07 10.27
N VAL A 65 -26.23 -26.33 9.25
CA VAL A 65 -25.35 -25.75 8.22
C VAL A 65 -25.44 -24.23 8.26
N PRO A 66 -24.32 -23.53 7.95
CA PRO A 66 -24.34 -22.06 7.83
C PRO A 66 -25.35 -21.62 6.77
N GLN A 67 -26.19 -20.63 7.10
CA GLN A 67 -27.18 -20.06 6.19
C GLN A 67 -26.67 -18.83 5.42
N ASP A 68 -25.53 -18.28 5.83
CA ASP A 68 -24.96 -17.07 5.27
C ASP A 68 -23.68 -17.34 4.43
N LYS A 69 -23.29 -16.38 3.59
CA LYS A 69 -22.08 -16.44 2.75
C LYS A 69 -20.77 -16.28 3.53
N GLY A 70 -20.83 -16.02 4.84
CA GLY A 70 -19.66 -15.77 5.68
C GLY A 70 -19.13 -14.34 5.62
N PHE A 71 -19.80 -13.42 4.92
CA PHE A 71 -19.53 -12.00 4.89
C PHE A 71 -20.83 -11.21 4.72
N GLN A 72 -20.81 -9.93 5.13
CA GLN A 72 -21.94 -9.02 4.97
C GLN A 72 -21.93 -8.42 3.57
N GLN A 73 -23.07 -8.46 2.88
CA GLN A 73 -23.24 -7.85 1.58
C GLN A 73 -23.68 -6.39 1.72
N THR A 74 -23.18 -5.54 0.82
CA THR A 74 -23.62 -4.17 0.62
C THR A 74 -24.42 -4.09 -0.68
N GLU A 75 -25.54 -3.39 -0.66
CA GLU A 75 -26.36 -3.16 -1.85
C GLU A 75 -25.94 -1.85 -2.54
N TYR A 76 -25.90 -1.89 -3.85
CA TYR A 76 -25.53 -0.76 -4.69
C TYR A 76 -26.67 -0.45 -5.66
N PRO A 77 -27.49 0.58 -5.37
CA PRO A 77 -28.63 0.96 -6.22
C PRO A 77 -28.17 1.57 -7.56
N ASP A 78 -29.11 1.68 -8.50
CA ASP A 78 -28.91 2.44 -9.72
C ASP A 78 -28.88 3.95 -9.41
N VAL A 79 -27.79 4.60 -9.79
CA VAL A 79 -27.54 6.04 -9.60
C VAL A 79 -27.37 6.81 -10.90
N SER A 80 -27.77 6.23 -12.03
CA SER A 80 -27.63 6.87 -13.37
C SER A 80 -28.26 8.27 -13.44
N HIS A 81 -29.25 8.56 -12.61
CA HIS A 81 -29.91 9.87 -12.48
C HIS A 81 -29.54 10.63 -11.19
N GLY A 82 -28.57 10.11 -10.41
CA GLY A 82 -28.10 10.75 -9.19
C GLY A 82 -27.29 12.03 -9.45
N LYS A 83 -27.17 12.86 -8.40
CA LYS A 83 -26.28 14.03 -8.44
C LYS A 83 -24.83 13.57 -8.64
N GLN A 84 -24.13 14.25 -9.56
CA GLN A 84 -22.77 13.90 -9.96
C GLN A 84 -21.74 14.32 -8.91
N VAL A 85 -20.76 13.46 -8.66
CA VAL A 85 -19.60 13.71 -7.81
C VAL A 85 -18.35 13.24 -8.53
N ILE A 86 -17.35 14.09 -8.63
CA ILE A 86 -16.08 13.75 -9.28
C ILE A 86 -15.15 13.08 -8.28
N VAL A 87 -14.59 11.93 -8.66
CA VAL A 87 -13.58 11.20 -7.88
C VAL A 87 -12.31 11.14 -8.70
N VAL A 88 -11.27 11.87 -8.26
CA VAL A 88 -9.99 11.91 -8.97
C VAL A 88 -9.04 10.89 -8.38
N GLY A 89 -8.76 9.85 -9.16
CA GLY A 89 -7.92 8.69 -8.79
C GLY A 89 -8.73 7.45 -8.42
N GLU A 90 -8.42 6.33 -9.08
CA GLU A 90 -9.08 5.03 -8.89
C GLU A 90 -8.23 4.08 -8.02
N GLY A 91 -7.51 4.64 -7.04
CA GLY A 91 -6.87 3.88 -5.98
C GLY A 91 -7.88 3.42 -4.91
N PRO A 92 -7.41 2.78 -3.80
CA PRO A 92 -8.32 2.29 -2.77
C PRO A 92 -9.27 3.37 -2.21
N ALA A 93 -8.78 4.59 -2.02
CA ALA A 93 -9.62 5.69 -1.55
C ALA A 93 -10.74 6.02 -2.54
N GLY A 94 -10.40 6.16 -3.83
CA GLY A 94 -11.38 6.49 -4.87
C GLY A 94 -12.40 5.38 -5.12
N LEU A 95 -11.97 4.11 -5.13
CA LEU A 95 -12.87 2.96 -5.28
C LEU A 95 -13.90 2.89 -4.16
N PHE A 96 -13.47 2.98 -2.90
CA PHE A 96 -14.39 2.94 -1.76
C PHE A 96 -15.25 4.20 -1.65
N ALA A 97 -14.70 5.38 -2.01
CA ALA A 97 -15.50 6.60 -2.11
C ALA A 97 -16.61 6.43 -3.15
N SER A 98 -16.30 5.90 -4.34
CA SER A 98 -17.27 5.70 -5.41
C SER A 98 -18.38 4.71 -5.04
N LEU A 99 -18.03 3.59 -4.43
CA LEU A 99 -19.01 2.63 -3.94
C LEU A 99 -19.89 3.24 -2.84
N ARG A 100 -19.31 4.02 -1.93
CA ARG A 100 -20.06 4.69 -0.86
C ARG A 100 -20.97 5.79 -1.38
N LEU A 101 -20.56 6.55 -2.40
CA LEU A 101 -21.43 7.50 -3.10
C LEU A 101 -22.66 6.81 -3.69
N ILE A 102 -22.48 5.63 -4.31
CA ILE A 102 -23.59 4.83 -4.84
C ILE A 102 -24.56 4.42 -3.75
N GLU A 103 -24.08 3.98 -2.58
CA GLU A 103 -24.93 3.68 -1.42
C GLU A 103 -25.80 4.88 -1.01
N HIS A 104 -25.31 6.11 -1.19
CA HIS A 104 -26.04 7.36 -0.93
C HIS A 104 -26.92 7.83 -2.10
N GLY A 105 -27.02 7.09 -3.20
CA GLY A 105 -27.78 7.51 -4.39
C GLY A 105 -27.08 8.59 -5.22
N LEU A 106 -25.77 8.80 -5.02
CA LEU A 106 -24.96 9.77 -5.74
C LEU A 106 -24.18 9.08 -6.86
N ARG A 107 -24.05 9.77 -8.00
CA ARG A 107 -23.39 9.26 -9.20
C ARG A 107 -21.90 9.60 -9.22
N PRO A 108 -20.97 8.63 -9.02
CA PRO A 108 -19.54 8.88 -9.13
C PRO A 108 -19.11 8.99 -10.60
N ILE A 109 -18.29 10.01 -10.91
CA ILE A 109 -17.52 10.12 -12.14
C ILE A 109 -16.06 9.98 -11.76
N VAL A 110 -15.49 8.84 -12.06
CA VAL A 110 -14.11 8.50 -11.67
C VAL A 110 -13.15 8.86 -12.78
N ILE A 111 -12.12 9.63 -12.44
CA ILE A 111 -11.07 10.08 -13.36
C ILE A 111 -9.76 9.40 -12.98
N GLU A 112 -9.23 8.54 -13.85
CA GLU A 112 -7.96 7.83 -13.64
C GLU A 112 -6.98 8.13 -14.78
N ARG A 113 -5.80 8.62 -14.40
CA ARG A 113 -4.75 8.99 -15.36
C ARG A 113 -4.15 7.80 -16.10
N GLY A 114 -4.05 6.65 -15.40
CA GLY A 114 -3.48 5.45 -15.95
C GLY A 114 -4.49 4.57 -16.68
N LYS A 115 -4.11 3.34 -16.92
CA LYS A 115 -4.90 2.32 -17.62
C LYS A 115 -5.57 1.36 -16.65
N ASP A 116 -6.53 0.57 -17.14
CA ASP A 116 -7.10 -0.54 -16.39
C ASP A 116 -6.04 -1.58 -16.01
N VAL A 117 -6.35 -2.45 -15.04
CA VAL A 117 -5.38 -3.43 -14.51
C VAL A 117 -4.78 -4.36 -15.57
N ARG A 118 -5.48 -4.66 -16.65
CA ARG A 118 -4.98 -5.56 -17.70
C ARG A 118 -3.98 -4.87 -18.61
N GLU A 119 -4.32 -3.69 -19.11
CA GLU A 119 -3.43 -2.89 -19.97
C GLU A 119 -2.22 -2.37 -19.18
N ARG A 120 -2.43 -1.92 -17.94
CA ARG A 120 -1.38 -1.51 -17.01
C ARG A 120 -0.31 -2.61 -16.82
N LYS A 121 -0.71 -3.88 -16.77
CA LYS A 121 0.21 -5.01 -16.64
C LYS A 121 1.21 -5.10 -17.81
N LYS A 122 0.81 -4.68 -19.02
CA LYS A 122 1.69 -4.61 -20.18
C LYS A 122 2.76 -3.53 -20.02
N ASP A 123 2.40 -2.38 -19.47
CA ASP A 123 3.36 -1.29 -19.22
C ASP A 123 4.35 -1.67 -18.13
N LEU A 124 3.90 -2.35 -17.06
CA LEU A 124 4.78 -2.88 -16.03
C LEU A 124 5.82 -3.88 -16.58
N ALA A 125 5.45 -4.69 -17.56
CA ALA A 125 6.37 -5.63 -18.19
C ALA A 125 7.51 -4.92 -18.95
N LYS A 126 7.25 -3.75 -19.55
CA LYS A 126 8.25 -2.94 -20.28
C LYS A 126 9.35 -2.40 -19.37
N ILE A 127 9.05 -2.14 -18.10
CA ILE A 127 10.08 -1.70 -17.14
C ILE A 127 11.21 -2.74 -17.03
N LYS A 128 10.84 -4.03 -17.03
CA LYS A 128 11.82 -5.12 -17.03
C LYS A 128 12.52 -5.29 -18.39
N SER A 129 11.75 -5.33 -19.48
CA SER A 129 12.28 -5.70 -20.81
C SER A 129 12.99 -4.54 -21.52
N GLU A 130 12.53 -3.31 -21.31
CA GLU A 130 12.97 -2.13 -22.04
C GLU A 130 13.63 -1.06 -21.16
N GLN A 131 13.65 -1.25 -19.84
CA GLN A 131 14.14 -0.27 -18.86
C GLN A 131 13.40 1.08 -18.95
N LYS A 132 12.12 1.07 -19.40
CA LYS A 132 11.29 2.25 -19.58
C LYS A 132 10.15 2.28 -18.59
N VAL A 133 9.94 3.44 -17.97
CA VAL A 133 8.80 3.75 -17.12
C VAL A 133 7.83 4.64 -17.90
N ASP A 134 6.59 4.21 -18.01
CA ASP A 134 5.49 5.07 -18.48
C ASP A 134 5.09 6.01 -17.34
N GLY A 135 5.16 7.33 -17.57
CA GLY A 135 4.88 8.35 -16.55
C GLY A 135 3.42 8.38 -16.10
N GLU A 136 2.50 7.85 -16.89
CA GLU A 136 1.07 7.88 -16.61
C GLU A 136 0.48 6.49 -16.29
N SER A 137 1.21 5.38 -16.59
CA SER A 137 0.77 4.01 -16.32
C SER A 137 1.93 3.16 -15.80
N ASN A 138 2.00 2.94 -14.48
CA ASN A 138 3.12 2.29 -13.79
C ASN A 138 2.67 1.62 -12.49
N TYR A 139 3.57 1.28 -11.57
CA TYR A 139 3.22 0.68 -10.28
C TYR A 139 2.44 1.62 -9.34
N CYS A 140 2.40 2.92 -9.58
CA CYS A 140 1.68 3.91 -8.77
C CYS A 140 0.39 4.38 -9.43
N PHE A 141 0.36 4.51 -10.75
CA PHE A 141 -0.76 5.04 -11.52
C PHE A 141 -1.46 3.97 -12.34
N GLY A 142 -2.79 4.07 -12.42
CA GLY A 142 -3.70 3.13 -13.05
C GLY A 142 -4.67 2.52 -12.05
N GLU A 143 -5.63 1.77 -12.56
CA GLU A 143 -6.70 1.14 -11.80
C GLU A 143 -6.19 0.43 -10.54
N GLY A 144 -6.80 0.72 -9.39
CA GLY A 144 -6.41 0.21 -8.09
C GLY A 144 -5.18 0.89 -7.47
N GLY A 145 -4.57 1.88 -8.14
CA GLY A 145 -3.43 2.65 -7.66
C GLY A 145 -2.22 1.78 -7.31
N ALA A 146 -1.37 2.23 -6.37
CA ALA A 146 -0.21 1.47 -5.89
C ALA A 146 -0.60 0.18 -5.14
N GLY A 147 -1.86 0.07 -4.68
CA GLY A 147 -2.38 -1.11 -4.00
C GLY A 147 -2.51 -2.34 -4.89
N ALA A 148 -2.88 -2.16 -6.16
CA ALA A 148 -3.23 -3.25 -7.09
C ALA A 148 -2.10 -4.29 -7.25
N TYR A 149 -0.85 -3.82 -7.31
CA TYR A 149 0.34 -4.65 -7.48
C TYR A 149 1.24 -4.58 -6.24
N SER A 150 0.66 -4.84 -5.06
CA SER A 150 1.34 -4.89 -3.77
C SER A 150 1.15 -6.28 -3.10
N ASP A 151 1.60 -6.46 -1.86
CA ASP A 151 1.20 -7.63 -1.06
C ASP A 151 -0.31 -7.64 -0.74
N GLY A 152 -0.98 -6.51 -0.90
CA GLY A 152 -2.40 -6.38 -0.59
C GLY A 152 -2.69 -6.52 0.90
N LYS A 153 -1.83 -5.96 1.75
CA LYS A 153 -2.04 -5.95 3.21
C LYS A 153 -3.27 -5.15 3.59
N LEU A 154 -4.09 -5.76 4.42
CA LEU A 154 -5.35 -5.19 4.91
C LEU A 154 -5.31 -4.87 6.41
N TYR A 155 -4.15 -5.01 7.05
CA TYR A 155 -3.97 -4.64 8.44
C TYR A 155 -3.78 -3.13 8.59
N THR A 156 -4.50 -2.52 9.55
CA THR A 156 -4.30 -1.13 9.97
C THR A 156 -4.25 -1.03 11.48
N ARG A 157 -3.40 -0.15 12.00
CA ARG A 157 -3.34 0.16 13.44
C ARG A 157 -4.45 1.14 13.87
N SER A 158 -4.98 1.92 12.95
CA SER A 158 -6.01 2.93 13.21
C SER A 158 -7.41 2.32 13.18
N LYS A 159 -7.93 1.94 14.35
CA LYS A 159 -9.29 1.38 14.51
C LYS A 159 -10.37 2.44 14.80
N LYS A 160 -9.97 3.70 15.03
CA LYS A 160 -10.88 4.75 15.52
C LYS A 160 -11.55 5.59 14.42
N ARG A 161 -11.10 5.46 13.15
CA ARG A 161 -11.48 6.40 12.09
C ARG A 161 -12.64 5.95 11.20
N GLY A 162 -13.13 4.70 11.34
CA GLY A 162 -14.23 4.18 10.53
C GLY A 162 -14.38 2.67 10.62
N ASN A 163 -15.26 2.10 9.81
CA ASN A 163 -15.63 0.69 9.87
C ASN A 163 -14.70 -0.18 9.00
N ILE A 164 -13.61 -0.68 9.61
CA ILE A 164 -12.65 -1.58 8.96
C ILE A 164 -13.34 -2.89 8.51
N GLU A 165 -14.27 -3.41 9.32
CA GLU A 165 -14.97 -4.65 9.03
C GLU A 165 -15.78 -4.53 7.73
N LYS A 166 -16.45 -3.39 7.50
CA LYS A 166 -17.16 -3.12 6.24
C LYS A 166 -16.20 -3.17 5.06
N ILE A 167 -15.03 -2.53 5.14
CA ILE A 167 -14.02 -2.56 4.05
C ILE A 167 -13.62 -4.00 3.70
N LEU A 168 -13.38 -4.85 4.71
CA LEU A 168 -13.04 -6.25 4.50
C LEU A 168 -14.19 -7.06 3.89
N ASN A 169 -15.43 -6.82 4.35
CA ASN A 169 -16.63 -7.46 3.78
C ASN A 169 -16.85 -7.06 2.31
N VAL A 170 -16.61 -5.81 1.96
CA VAL A 170 -16.67 -5.32 0.56
C VAL A 170 -15.63 -6.06 -0.29
N PHE A 171 -14.39 -6.21 0.18
CA PHE A 171 -13.40 -7.03 -0.56
C PHE A 171 -13.87 -8.47 -0.75
N CYS A 172 -14.47 -9.10 0.27
CA CYS A 172 -15.04 -10.45 0.15
C CYS A 172 -16.18 -10.50 -0.88
N GLN A 173 -17.05 -9.49 -0.89
CA GLN A 173 -18.15 -9.38 -1.86
C GLN A 173 -17.63 -9.35 -3.30
N PHE A 174 -16.49 -8.71 -3.55
CA PHE A 174 -15.87 -8.61 -4.87
C PHE A 174 -14.83 -9.70 -5.16
N GLY A 175 -14.77 -10.74 -4.33
CA GLY A 175 -14.03 -11.98 -4.64
C GLY A 175 -12.77 -12.24 -3.83
N ALA A 176 -12.48 -11.46 -2.81
CA ALA A 176 -11.43 -11.82 -1.86
C ALA A 176 -11.87 -13.00 -0.98
N SER A 177 -10.90 -13.77 -0.51
CA SER A 177 -11.17 -14.88 0.41
C SER A 177 -11.74 -14.38 1.75
N THR A 178 -12.75 -15.07 2.30
CA THR A 178 -13.29 -14.79 3.64
C THR A 178 -12.26 -14.97 4.77
N ASN A 179 -11.13 -15.61 4.52
CA ASN A 179 -10.03 -15.69 5.47
C ASN A 179 -9.52 -14.31 5.93
N ILE A 180 -9.64 -13.27 5.08
CA ILE A 180 -9.25 -11.90 5.46
C ILE A 180 -10.06 -11.34 6.63
N LEU A 181 -11.25 -11.88 6.89
CA LEU A 181 -12.08 -11.51 8.05
C LEU A 181 -11.58 -12.15 9.36
N ALA A 182 -10.87 -13.28 9.25
CA ALA A 182 -10.42 -14.08 10.38
C ALA A 182 -8.94 -13.85 10.74
N ASP A 183 -8.09 -13.59 9.75
CA ASP A 183 -6.64 -13.51 9.95
C ASP A 183 -6.23 -12.22 10.69
N ALA A 184 -5.30 -12.36 11.65
CA ALA A 184 -4.77 -11.21 12.40
C ALA A 184 -3.99 -10.23 11.50
N HIS A 185 -3.34 -10.74 10.45
CA HIS A 185 -2.63 -9.96 9.43
C HIS A 185 -3.14 -10.32 8.03
N PRO A 186 -4.36 -9.86 7.67
CA PRO A 186 -4.98 -10.25 6.42
C PRO A 186 -4.28 -9.63 5.21
N HIS A 187 -4.24 -10.38 4.11
CA HIS A 187 -3.73 -9.93 2.81
C HIS A 187 -4.46 -10.64 1.67
N ILE A 188 -4.42 -10.06 0.48
CA ILE A 188 -5.05 -10.64 -0.71
C ILE A 188 -4.00 -11.22 -1.65
N GLY A 189 -2.91 -10.50 -1.89
CA GLY A 189 -1.84 -10.87 -2.81
C GLY A 189 -1.99 -10.25 -4.21
N THR A 190 -0.85 -9.99 -4.84
CA THR A 190 -0.75 -9.29 -6.13
C THR A 190 -1.34 -10.10 -7.31
N ASP A 191 -1.52 -11.39 -7.16
CA ASP A 191 -2.12 -12.28 -8.16
C ASP A 191 -3.66 -12.25 -8.16
N LYS A 192 -4.29 -11.89 -7.03
CA LYS A 192 -5.75 -11.90 -6.85
C LYS A 192 -6.36 -10.50 -6.79
N LEU A 193 -5.65 -9.55 -6.18
CA LEU A 193 -6.16 -8.21 -5.95
C LEU A 193 -6.61 -7.48 -7.24
N PRO A 194 -5.92 -7.59 -8.39
CA PRO A 194 -6.37 -6.97 -9.64
C PRO A 194 -7.78 -7.40 -10.07
N ARG A 195 -8.15 -8.68 -9.87
CA ARG A 195 -9.49 -9.16 -10.21
C ARG A 195 -10.56 -8.64 -9.27
N VAL A 196 -10.23 -8.51 -7.99
CA VAL A 196 -11.14 -7.90 -7.00
C VAL A 196 -11.42 -6.44 -7.35
N ILE A 197 -10.38 -5.69 -7.72
CA ILE A 197 -10.48 -4.29 -8.14
C ILE A 197 -11.33 -4.17 -9.42
N GLU A 198 -11.09 -5.00 -10.42
CA GLU A 198 -11.89 -5.06 -11.66
C GLU A 198 -13.38 -5.28 -11.34
N ASN A 199 -13.72 -6.20 -10.44
CA ASN A 199 -15.09 -6.45 -10.02
C ASN A 199 -15.72 -5.24 -9.31
N MET A 200 -14.94 -4.49 -8.51
CA MET A 200 -15.40 -3.24 -7.89
C MET A 200 -15.72 -2.18 -8.94
N ARG A 201 -14.86 -1.98 -9.93
CA ARG A 201 -15.12 -1.07 -11.05
C ARG A 201 -16.36 -1.48 -11.86
N GLU A 202 -16.50 -2.76 -12.18
CA GLU A 202 -17.67 -3.28 -12.88
C GLU A 202 -18.96 -2.95 -12.12
N GLN A 203 -18.96 -3.05 -10.79
CA GLN A 203 -20.10 -2.64 -9.96
C GLN A 203 -20.39 -1.15 -10.06
N ILE A 204 -19.36 -0.30 -10.03
CA ILE A 204 -19.53 1.16 -10.18
C ILE A 204 -20.23 1.48 -11.50
N ILE A 205 -19.78 0.87 -12.59
CA ILE A 205 -20.37 1.07 -13.94
C ILE A 205 -21.79 0.50 -14.01
N GLN A 206 -22.03 -0.70 -13.49
CA GLN A 206 -23.35 -1.33 -13.48
C GLN A 206 -24.39 -0.52 -12.69
N SER A 207 -23.95 0.19 -11.66
CA SER A 207 -24.81 1.08 -10.87
C SER A 207 -25.05 2.46 -11.52
N GLY A 208 -24.51 2.71 -12.73
CA GLY A 208 -24.69 3.98 -13.45
C GLY A 208 -23.62 5.04 -13.18
N GLY A 209 -22.54 4.70 -12.46
CA GLY A 209 -21.33 5.53 -12.38
C GLY A 209 -20.50 5.45 -13.65
N GLU A 210 -19.49 6.30 -13.77
CA GLU A 210 -18.56 6.32 -14.89
C GLU A 210 -17.12 6.18 -14.42
N VAL A 211 -16.27 5.54 -15.24
CA VAL A 211 -14.83 5.43 -15.02
C VAL A 211 -14.10 5.80 -16.29
N HIS A 212 -13.30 6.86 -16.26
CA HIS A 212 -12.56 7.40 -17.38
C HIS A 212 -11.06 7.15 -17.17
N PHE A 213 -10.52 6.15 -17.88
CA PHE A 213 -9.08 5.86 -17.92
C PHE A 213 -8.34 6.77 -18.87
N GLN A 214 -7.02 6.87 -18.69
CA GLN A 214 -6.15 7.73 -19.48
C GLN A 214 -6.66 9.17 -19.55
N THR A 215 -7.28 9.60 -18.46
CA THR A 215 -7.87 10.93 -18.27
C THR A 215 -7.25 11.53 -17.02
N LYS A 216 -6.46 12.59 -17.22
CA LYS A 216 -5.64 13.21 -16.17
C LYS A 216 -6.22 14.55 -15.77
N MET A 217 -6.55 14.72 -14.50
CA MET A 217 -6.91 16.04 -13.97
C MET A 217 -5.72 16.99 -14.10
N THR A 218 -5.95 18.14 -14.68
CA THR A 218 -4.97 19.22 -14.85
C THR A 218 -5.28 20.41 -13.95
N GLU A 219 -6.57 20.74 -13.75
CA GLU A 219 -6.98 21.91 -12.98
C GLU A 219 -8.28 21.66 -12.21
N LEU A 220 -8.47 22.41 -11.12
CA LEU A 220 -9.73 22.54 -10.40
C LEU A 220 -10.45 23.79 -10.89
N ILE A 221 -11.74 23.67 -11.20
CA ILE A 221 -12.59 24.82 -11.55
C ILE A 221 -13.11 25.42 -10.26
N ILE A 222 -12.52 26.52 -9.82
CA ILE A 222 -12.88 27.19 -8.55
C ILE A 222 -13.53 28.52 -8.86
N LYS A 223 -14.71 28.77 -8.26
CA LYS A 223 -15.43 30.04 -8.34
C LYS A 223 -15.89 30.43 -6.94
N GLU A 224 -15.56 31.64 -6.52
CA GLU A 224 -15.98 32.21 -5.22
C GLU A 224 -15.68 31.29 -4.02
N GLY A 225 -14.47 30.68 -4.01
CA GLY A 225 -14.04 29.79 -2.93
C GLY A 225 -14.73 28.41 -2.92
N GLU A 226 -15.41 28.03 -3.99
CA GLU A 226 -16.06 26.74 -4.14
C GLU A 226 -15.57 26.03 -5.40
N VAL A 227 -15.23 24.74 -5.28
CA VAL A 227 -14.93 23.92 -6.45
C VAL A 227 -16.23 23.59 -7.20
N LYS A 228 -16.24 23.83 -8.51
CA LYS A 228 -17.37 23.56 -9.40
C LYS A 228 -17.14 22.35 -10.29
N GLY A 229 -15.90 21.86 -10.36
CA GLY A 229 -15.53 20.72 -11.17
C GLY A 229 -14.03 20.65 -11.42
N VAL A 230 -13.65 19.90 -12.44
CA VAL A 230 -12.27 19.69 -12.87
C VAL A 230 -12.11 19.87 -14.37
N VAL A 231 -10.92 20.31 -14.79
CA VAL A 231 -10.44 20.19 -16.17
C VAL A 231 -9.54 18.97 -16.21
N CYS A 232 -9.73 18.13 -17.21
CA CYS A 232 -8.97 16.92 -17.43
C CYS A 232 -8.41 16.86 -18.84
N ARG A 233 -7.20 16.35 -18.99
CA ARG A 233 -6.59 16.03 -20.27
C ARG A 233 -6.84 14.56 -20.59
N ASN A 234 -7.53 14.28 -21.68
CA ASN A 234 -7.61 12.94 -22.26
C ASN A 234 -6.25 12.63 -22.92
N LEU A 235 -5.56 11.61 -22.42
CA LEU A 235 -4.19 11.29 -22.87
C LEU A 235 -4.15 10.52 -24.20
N VAL A 236 -5.30 10.07 -24.71
CA VAL A 236 -5.42 9.37 -26.00
C VAL A 236 -5.72 10.35 -27.12
N THR A 237 -6.73 11.21 -26.91
CA THR A 237 -7.19 12.19 -27.90
C THR A 237 -6.44 13.50 -27.82
N GLU A 238 -5.67 13.72 -26.74
CA GLU A 238 -5.00 14.98 -26.41
C GLU A 238 -5.96 16.19 -26.33
N SER A 239 -7.24 15.95 -26.01
CA SER A 239 -8.26 16.99 -25.82
C SER A 239 -8.48 17.26 -24.32
N ASP A 240 -8.90 18.49 -24.04
CA ASP A 240 -9.32 18.85 -22.68
C ASP A 240 -10.83 18.62 -22.54
N GLU A 241 -11.22 18.05 -21.41
CA GLU A 241 -12.59 17.73 -21.03
C GLU A 241 -12.88 18.34 -19.66
N THR A 242 -14.14 18.74 -19.43
CA THR A 242 -14.55 19.28 -18.12
C THR A 242 -15.64 18.42 -17.51
N TYR A 243 -15.54 18.23 -16.20
CA TYR A 243 -16.53 17.51 -15.40
C TYR A 243 -16.97 18.39 -14.24
N ASP A 244 -18.30 18.57 -14.08
CA ASP A 244 -18.89 19.46 -13.09
C ASP A 244 -19.30 18.70 -11.83
N GLY A 245 -19.10 19.29 -10.65
CA GLY A 245 -19.53 18.74 -9.36
C GLY A 245 -18.50 18.95 -8.24
N PRO A 246 -18.84 18.59 -6.99
CA PRO A 246 -17.88 18.52 -5.91
C PRO A 246 -16.82 17.45 -6.20
N VAL A 247 -15.63 17.61 -5.63
CA VAL A 247 -14.44 16.80 -5.98
C VAL A 247 -13.89 16.08 -4.77
N ILE A 248 -13.82 14.76 -4.84
CA ILE A 248 -13.00 13.92 -3.95
C ILE A 248 -11.63 13.73 -4.61
N LEU A 249 -10.59 14.32 -4.02
CA LEU A 249 -9.23 14.30 -4.57
C LEU A 249 -8.43 13.15 -3.95
N ALA A 250 -8.41 11.99 -4.63
CA ALA A 250 -7.85 10.72 -4.15
C ALA A 250 -6.64 10.24 -4.99
N THR A 251 -5.76 11.15 -5.40
CA THR A 251 -4.71 10.96 -6.42
C THR A 251 -3.51 10.10 -6.00
N GLY A 252 -3.44 9.68 -4.72
CA GLY A 252 -2.28 8.96 -4.18
C GLY A 252 -1.04 9.86 -3.98
N HIS A 253 -0.04 9.35 -3.27
CA HIS A 253 1.13 10.16 -2.86
C HIS A 253 2.23 10.30 -3.91
N SER A 254 2.09 9.65 -5.07
CA SER A 254 3.07 9.73 -6.17
C SER A 254 2.69 10.75 -7.26
N ALA A 255 1.49 11.33 -7.21
CA ALA A 255 1.02 12.35 -8.15
C ALA A 255 1.61 13.74 -7.81
N ARG A 256 2.92 13.89 -7.99
CA ARG A 256 3.69 15.09 -7.63
C ARG A 256 3.32 16.32 -8.45
N ASP A 257 2.87 16.12 -9.67
CA ASP A 257 2.28 17.15 -10.53
C ASP A 257 1.06 17.79 -9.91
N VAL A 258 0.22 17.02 -9.21
CA VAL A 258 -0.92 17.56 -8.46
C VAL A 258 -0.45 18.46 -7.31
N TYR A 259 0.57 18.07 -6.55
CA TYR A 259 1.10 18.93 -5.47
C TYR A 259 1.70 20.24 -6.02
N ARG A 260 2.44 20.17 -7.14
CA ARG A 260 2.95 21.37 -7.82
C ARG A 260 1.82 22.26 -8.31
N TYR A 261 0.79 21.66 -8.92
CA TYR A 261 -0.39 22.40 -9.35
C TYR A 261 -1.07 23.12 -8.17
N LEU A 262 -1.30 22.42 -7.05
CA LEU A 262 -1.93 23.01 -5.87
C LEU A 262 -1.10 24.17 -5.31
N ALA A 263 0.22 24.00 -5.20
CA ALA A 263 1.13 25.05 -4.75
C ALA A 263 1.10 26.27 -5.67
N HIS A 264 1.19 26.06 -6.99
CA HIS A 264 1.15 27.14 -7.98
C HIS A 264 -0.20 27.89 -8.01
N ALA A 265 -1.30 27.17 -7.79
CA ALA A 265 -2.66 27.74 -7.70
C ALA A 265 -2.94 28.43 -6.35
N GLY A 266 -1.97 28.46 -5.42
CA GLY A 266 -2.15 29.04 -4.09
C GLY A 266 -3.13 28.28 -3.20
N ILE A 267 -3.38 27.01 -3.51
CA ILE A 267 -4.21 26.11 -2.69
C ILE A 267 -3.37 25.60 -1.54
N GLU A 268 -3.87 25.70 -0.31
CA GLU A 268 -3.09 25.44 0.87
C GLU A 268 -2.71 23.97 1.02
N ILE A 269 -1.41 23.73 1.09
CA ILE A 269 -0.76 22.45 1.38
C ILE A 269 0.37 22.66 2.38
N GLU A 270 0.79 21.61 3.05
CA GLU A 270 1.91 21.65 4.01
C GLU A 270 2.90 20.51 3.78
N ALA A 271 4.18 20.74 4.11
CA ALA A 271 5.18 19.68 4.12
C ALA A 271 4.86 18.64 5.18
N LYS A 272 4.99 17.37 4.83
CA LYS A 272 4.72 16.25 5.73
C LYS A 272 5.91 15.31 5.81
N GLY A 273 6.28 14.93 7.04
CA GLY A 273 7.34 13.95 7.28
C GLY A 273 7.07 12.59 6.63
N ILE A 274 8.14 11.96 6.19
CA ILE A 274 8.17 10.66 5.51
C ILE A 274 9.17 9.73 6.21
N ALA A 275 9.39 8.56 5.63
CA ALA A 275 10.55 7.75 5.94
C ALA A 275 11.23 7.29 4.65
N VAL A 276 12.54 7.24 4.64
CA VAL A 276 13.32 6.83 3.47
C VAL A 276 14.42 5.84 3.84
N GLY A 277 14.81 5.02 2.90
CA GLY A 277 15.86 4.03 3.12
C GLY A 277 16.05 3.10 1.94
N VAL A 278 16.09 1.81 2.24
CA VAL A 278 16.38 0.76 1.27
C VAL A 278 15.35 -0.36 1.36
N ARG A 279 15.23 -1.16 0.31
CA ARG A 279 14.56 -2.45 0.36
C ARG A 279 15.57 -3.52 0.76
N LEU A 280 15.35 -4.14 1.90
CA LEU A 280 16.16 -5.25 2.40
C LEU A 280 15.53 -6.57 1.95
N GLU A 281 16.29 -7.36 1.23
CA GLU A 281 15.87 -8.67 0.73
C GLU A 281 16.72 -9.78 1.35
N HIS A 282 16.04 -10.78 1.93
CA HIS A 282 16.64 -11.99 2.49
C HIS A 282 16.16 -13.24 1.77
N PRO A 283 16.90 -14.36 1.79
CA PRO A 283 16.31 -15.67 1.52
C PRO A 283 15.12 -15.93 2.44
N SER A 284 13.96 -16.31 1.88
CA SER A 284 12.73 -16.58 2.64
C SER A 284 12.95 -17.63 3.72
N GLN A 285 13.69 -18.70 3.37
CA GLN A 285 14.00 -19.79 4.31
C GLN A 285 14.75 -19.29 5.55
N LEU A 286 15.68 -18.35 5.39
CA LEU A 286 16.40 -17.78 6.53
C LEU A 286 15.47 -17.03 7.48
N ILE A 287 14.54 -16.24 6.94
CA ILE A 287 13.54 -15.54 7.75
C ILE A 287 12.61 -16.53 8.45
N ASP A 288 12.16 -17.58 7.74
CA ASP A 288 11.35 -18.66 8.35
C ASP A 288 12.10 -19.35 9.51
N GLN A 289 13.39 -19.64 9.35
CA GLN A 289 14.23 -20.24 10.40
C GLN A 289 14.34 -19.35 11.63
N ILE A 290 14.57 -18.05 11.43
CA ILE A 290 14.72 -17.06 12.50
C ILE A 290 13.41 -16.89 13.27
N GLN A 291 12.30 -16.69 12.54
CA GLN A 291 11.02 -16.34 13.15
C GLN A 291 10.28 -17.53 13.75
N TYR A 292 10.44 -18.72 13.17
CA TYR A 292 9.82 -19.96 13.68
C TYR A 292 10.76 -20.81 14.56
N HIS A 293 11.99 -20.31 14.80
CA HIS A 293 12.98 -21.00 15.65
C HIS A 293 13.26 -22.44 15.23
N ASN A 294 13.19 -22.73 13.93
CA ASN A 294 13.33 -24.06 13.36
C ASN A 294 14.33 -24.06 12.21
N ARG A 295 15.36 -24.90 12.31
CA ARG A 295 16.40 -25.04 11.26
C ARG A 295 15.84 -25.48 9.91
N GLN A 296 14.69 -26.15 9.87
CA GLN A 296 14.01 -26.55 8.63
C GLN A 296 13.09 -25.45 8.08
N GLY A 297 13.00 -24.28 8.74
CA GLY A 297 12.10 -23.19 8.38
C GLY A 297 10.64 -23.46 8.78
N ARG A 298 9.69 -22.97 7.96
CA ARG A 298 8.24 -22.99 8.26
C ARG A 298 7.59 -24.37 8.15
N GLY A 299 8.23 -25.32 7.47
CA GLY A 299 7.63 -26.62 7.21
C GLY A 299 6.40 -26.53 6.26
N ARG A 300 5.47 -27.52 6.40
CA ARG A 300 4.32 -27.66 5.48
C ARG A 300 3.11 -26.79 5.86
N TYR A 301 2.93 -26.47 7.12
CA TYR A 301 1.67 -25.96 7.67
C TYR A 301 1.71 -24.49 8.10
N LEU A 302 2.88 -23.87 8.17
CA LEU A 302 3.01 -22.46 8.48
C LEU A 302 3.15 -21.60 7.22
N PRO A 303 2.60 -20.38 7.19
CA PRO A 303 2.83 -19.45 6.10
C PRO A 303 4.28 -18.93 6.12
N ALA A 304 4.68 -18.20 5.08
CA ALA A 304 5.94 -17.47 5.09
C ALA A 304 6.00 -16.51 6.28
N ALA A 305 7.11 -16.50 6.97
CA ALA A 305 7.26 -15.75 8.22
C ALA A 305 7.29 -14.24 7.98
N GLU A 306 6.63 -13.52 8.86
CA GLU A 306 6.64 -12.05 8.91
C GLU A 306 7.55 -11.56 10.04
N TYR A 307 8.09 -10.35 9.89
CA TYR A 307 8.73 -9.61 10.96
C TYR A 307 8.30 -8.15 10.97
N SER A 308 8.39 -7.55 12.13
CA SER A 308 8.23 -6.11 12.32
C SER A 308 9.30 -5.64 13.29
N PHE A 309 10.15 -4.72 12.85
CA PHE A 309 11.21 -4.14 13.64
C PHE A 309 10.99 -2.64 13.80
N VAL A 310 11.34 -2.13 14.96
CA VAL A 310 11.37 -0.70 15.25
C VAL A 310 12.43 -0.42 16.31
N THR A 311 13.16 0.66 16.11
CA THR A 311 14.09 1.21 17.10
C THR A 311 14.20 2.71 16.94
N GLN A 312 14.84 3.39 17.89
CA GLN A 312 15.19 4.80 17.82
C GLN A 312 16.70 4.93 17.70
N VAL A 313 17.14 5.76 16.78
CA VAL A 313 18.57 6.10 16.60
C VAL A 313 18.69 7.61 16.42
N ALA A 314 19.38 8.28 17.35
CA ALA A 314 19.59 9.73 17.33
C ALA A 314 18.28 10.50 17.02
N ASP A 315 17.26 10.28 17.86
CA ASP A 315 15.94 10.93 17.86
C ASP A 315 15.09 10.74 16.59
N ARG A 316 15.41 9.71 15.77
CA ARG A 316 14.60 9.32 14.61
C ARG A 316 14.26 7.85 14.66
N GLY A 317 13.04 7.53 14.27
CA GLY A 317 12.58 6.15 14.11
C GLY A 317 13.34 5.44 12.98
N VAL A 318 13.80 4.21 13.26
CA VAL A 318 14.30 3.26 12.25
C VAL A 318 13.46 2.02 12.33
N TYR A 319 12.82 1.63 11.22
CA TYR A 319 11.84 0.56 11.27
C TYR A 319 11.67 -0.19 9.94
N SER A 320 11.10 -1.39 10.06
CA SER A 320 10.66 -2.15 8.89
C SER A 320 9.33 -1.61 8.39
N PHE A 321 9.23 -1.43 7.08
CA PHE A 321 8.05 -0.91 6.41
C PHE A 321 7.60 -1.89 5.31
N CYS A 322 6.29 -2.16 5.24
CA CYS A 322 5.70 -2.99 4.18
C CYS A 322 6.52 -4.28 3.91
N MET A 323 6.73 -5.12 4.93
CA MET A 323 7.39 -6.41 4.78
C MET A 323 6.55 -7.33 3.90
N CYS A 324 7.16 -7.91 2.87
CA CYS A 324 6.57 -8.77 1.84
C CYS A 324 7.18 -10.19 1.93
N PRO A 325 6.58 -11.10 2.72
CA PRO A 325 7.06 -12.46 2.86
C PRO A 325 6.91 -13.23 1.54
N GLY A 326 7.90 -14.04 1.19
CA GLY A 326 7.86 -14.85 -0.02
C GLY A 326 7.54 -14.04 -1.28
N GLY A 327 8.07 -12.82 -1.39
CA GLY A 327 7.70 -11.84 -2.39
C GLY A 327 8.85 -11.41 -3.30
N PHE A 328 8.67 -10.25 -3.92
CA PHE A 328 9.57 -9.68 -4.92
C PHE A 328 9.83 -8.21 -4.62
N VAL A 329 11.03 -7.74 -4.93
CA VAL A 329 11.34 -6.31 -5.02
C VAL A 329 10.96 -5.83 -6.42
N ILE A 330 10.27 -4.70 -6.52
CA ILE A 330 9.75 -4.15 -7.78
C ILE A 330 10.22 -2.73 -8.01
N PRO A 331 10.36 -2.30 -9.30
CA PRO A 331 10.61 -0.91 -9.65
C PRO A 331 9.32 -0.10 -9.55
N ALA A 332 9.30 0.92 -8.69
CA ALA A 332 8.12 1.75 -8.42
C ALA A 332 8.30 3.22 -8.82
N ALA A 333 9.26 3.51 -9.71
CA ALA A 333 9.45 4.84 -10.26
C ALA A 333 8.25 5.28 -11.11
N THR A 334 7.98 6.58 -11.11
CA THR A 334 6.94 7.23 -11.93
C THR A 334 7.51 8.16 -12.99
N GLY A 335 8.83 8.24 -13.11
CA GLY A 335 9.54 9.07 -14.07
C GLY A 335 10.82 8.39 -14.58
N ALA A 336 11.31 8.87 -15.71
CA ALA A 336 12.43 8.25 -16.44
C ALA A 336 13.78 8.34 -15.72
N ARG A 337 14.00 9.43 -14.96
CA ARG A 337 15.28 9.71 -14.25
C ARG A 337 15.19 9.41 -12.76
N GLN A 338 14.46 8.37 -12.40
CA GLN A 338 14.21 7.98 -11.02
C GLN A 338 14.43 6.48 -10.84
N ILE A 339 14.95 6.07 -9.70
CA ILE A 339 14.83 4.71 -9.18
C ILE A 339 14.11 4.77 -7.84
N VAL A 340 13.04 4.02 -7.77
CA VAL A 340 12.28 3.75 -6.55
C VAL A 340 12.03 2.26 -6.51
N VAL A 341 12.27 1.65 -5.36
CA VAL A 341 11.97 0.24 -5.14
C VAL A 341 10.86 0.08 -4.11
N ASN A 342 10.04 -0.93 -4.33
CA ASN A 342 9.00 -1.35 -3.41
C ASN A 342 8.92 -2.89 -3.41
N GLY A 343 7.96 -3.47 -2.70
CA GLY A 343 7.77 -4.92 -2.63
C GLY A 343 6.34 -5.34 -2.90
N MET A 344 6.19 -6.56 -3.40
CA MET A 344 4.91 -7.23 -3.52
C MET A 344 5.04 -8.72 -3.20
N SER A 345 3.92 -9.37 -2.86
CA SER A 345 3.86 -10.83 -2.67
C SER A 345 2.63 -11.40 -3.35
N PRO A 346 2.73 -12.63 -3.89
CA PRO A 346 1.56 -13.39 -4.31
C PRO A 346 0.76 -13.85 -3.09
N SER A 347 -0.48 -14.24 -3.30
CA SER A 347 -1.40 -14.68 -2.23
C SER A 347 -0.87 -15.86 -1.41
N ASN A 348 -0.09 -16.76 -2.03
CA ASN A 348 0.52 -17.92 -1.37
C ASN A 348 1.85 -17.59 -0.66
N ARG A 349 2.43 -16.40 -0.90
CA ARG A 349 3.72 -15.98 -0.32
C ARG A 349 4.81 -17.04 -0.46
N GLY A 350 4.85 -17.72 -1.61
CA GLY A 350 5.69 -18.91 -1.88
C GLY A 350 7.05 -18.61 -2.51
N GLY A 351 7.44 -17.34 -2.65
CA GLY A 351 8.69 -16.95 -3.29
C GLY A 351 9.95 -17.31 -2.48
N GLN A 352 11.09 -17.31 -3.17
CA GLN A 352 12.39 -17.64 -2.59
C GLN A 352 12.94 -16.54 -1.68
N TRP A 353 12.43 -15.31 -1.81
CA TRP A 353 12.87 -14.14 -1.05
C TRP A 353 11.75 -13.56 -0.21
N SER A 354 12.15 -12.94 0.88
CA SER A 354 11.31 -12.08 1.72
C SER A 354 11.94 -10.71 1.77
N ASN A 355 11.17 -9.65 1.58
CA ASN A 355 11.73 -8.29 1.56
C ASN A 355 10.92 -7.32 2.41
N SER A 356 11.58 -6.24 2.83
CA SER A 356 10.96 -5.17 3.61
C SER A 356 11.65 -3.84 3.30
N GLY A 357 10.91 -2.76 3.23
CA GLY A 357 11.49 -1.44 3.39
C GLY A 357 12.14 -1.35 4.77
N MET A 358 13.38 -0.88 4.82
CA MET A 358 14.08 -0.54 6.06
C MET A 358 14.38 0.94 5.98
N VAL A 359 13.68 1.72 6.80
CA VAL A 359 13.56 3.14 6.60
C VAL A 359 13.83 3.93 7.86
N VAL A 360 14.26 5.17 7.67
CA VAL A 360 14.53 6.18 8.70
C VAL A 360 13.51 7.28 8.58
N GLU A 361 12.94 7.70 9.68
CA GLU A 361 12.07 8.87 9.77
C GLU A 361 12.83 10.13 9.32
N VAL A 362 12.19 10.89 8.43
CA VAL A 362 12.64 12.20 7.96
C VAL A 362 11.52 13.20 8.17
N ARG A 363 11.79 14.24 8.91
CA ARG A 363 10.86 15.33 9.22
C ARG A 363 11.11 16.55 8.35
N PRO A 364 10.16 17.47 8.19
CA PRO A 364 10.36 18.69 7.42
C PRO A 364 11.59 19.49 7.89
N GLU A 365 11.85 19.54 9.19
CA GLU A 365 13.02 20.22 9.76
C GLU A 365 14.38 19.57 9.45
N ASP A 366 14.39 18.30 9.04
CA ASP A 366 15.61 17.58 8.61
C ASP A 366 16.00 17.93 7.18
N VAL A 367 15.03 18.43 6.41
CA VAL A 367 15.19 18.77 5.00
C VAL A 367 15.46 20.25 4.90
N LYS A 368 16.75 20.61 4.87
CA LYS A 368 17.12 21.97 4.52
C LYS A 368 16.75 22.24 3.07
N THR A 369 16.18 23.40 2.82
CA THR A 369 16.05 23.95 1.47
C THR A 369 17.46 24.26 0.96
N ASP A 370 18.19 23.24 0.54
CA ASP A 370 19.39 23.43 -0.26
C ASP A 370 18.93 23.93 -1.62
N ASN A 371 18.94 25.24 -1.79
CA ASN A 371 18.59 25.94 -3.05
C ASN A 371 19.50 25.56 -4.22
N ASP A 372 20.49 24.69 -4.00
CA ASP A 372 21.53 24.39 -4.99
C ASP A 372 21.14 23.31 -6.01
N ILE A 373 19.97 22.66 -5.88
CA ILE A 373 19.53 21.64 -6.84
C ILE A 373 18.07 21.89 -7.22
N ILE A 374 17.87 22.80 -8.15
CA ILE A 374 16.62 22.92 -8.90
C ILE A 374 16.53 21.70 -9.83
N MET A 375 15.43 20.96 -9.75
CA MET A 375 15.18 19.88 -10.71
C MET A 375 15.11 20.49 -12.12
N ASP A 376 15.76 19.86 -13.10
CA ASP A 376 15.80 20.34 -14.48
C ASP A 376 14.38 20.70 -14.99
N GLY A 377 14.15 21.99 -15.28
CA GLY A 377 12.87 22.49 -15.81
C GLY A 377 11.80 22.82 -14.76
N GLU A 378 12.14 22.84 -13.46
CA GLU A 378 11.21 23.26 -12.40
C GLU A 378 11.15 24.81 -12.32
N ASP A 379 9.93 25.33 -12.09
CA ASP A 379 9.71 26.74 -11.81
C ASP A 379 10.45 27.14 -10.53
N PRO A 380 11.27 28.22 -10.53
CA PRO A 380 11.99 28.70 -9.37
C PRO A 380 11.09 28.98 -8.14
N GLU A 381 9.86 29.42 -8.35
CA GLU A 381 8.90 29.64 -7.25
C GLU A 381 8.51 28.32 -6.57
N LEU A 382 8.30 27.27 -7.34
CA LEU A 382 8.00 25.94 -6.81
C LEU A 382 9.22 25.30 -6.14
N ALA A 383 10.41 25.51 -6.68
CA ALA A 383 11.67 25.02 -6.11
C ALA A 383 11.93 25.58 -4.69
N SER A 384 11.49 26.81 -4.42
CA SER A 384 11.61 27.47 -3.10
C SER A 384 10.41 27.24 -2.18
N CYS A 385 9.37 26.55 -2.62
CA CYS A 385 8.14 26.32 -1.85
C CYS A 385 8.39 25.39 -0.66
N GLU A 386 8.27 25.90 0.55
CA GLU A 386 8.49 25.15 1.79
C GLU A 386 7.58 23.92 1.89
N ALA A 387 6.31 24.03 1.47
CA ALA A 387 5.35 22.92 1.47
C ALA A 387 5.77 21.75 0.59
N LEU A 388 6.61 21.97 -0.43
CA LEU A 388 7.15 20.96 -1.33
C LEU A 388 8.55 20.44 -0.92
N SER A 389 9.16 20.98 0.12
CA SER A 389 10.55 20.69 0.52
C SER A 389 10.83 19.19 0.70
N VAL A 390 9.94 18.45 1.37
CA VAL A 390 10.08 17.00 1.58
C VAL A 390 9.89 16.22 0.27
N MET A 391 9.02 16.70 -0.62
CA MET A 391 8.84 16.12 -1.96
C MET A 391 10.13 16.28 -2.80
N HIS A 392 10.75 17.47 -2.80
CA HIS A 392 12.01 17.73 -3.48
C HIS A 392 13.15 16.87 -2.91
N TYR A 393 13.18 16.66 -1.59
CA TYR A 393 14.13 15.74 -0.98
C TYR A 393 13.96 14.30 -1.49
N GLN A 394 12.72 13.80 -1.61
CA GLN A 394 12.47 12.48 -2.22
C GLN A 394 12.99 12.42 -3.66
N GLU A 395 12.66 13.42 -4.48
CA GLU A 395 13.04 13.47 -5.90
C GLU A 395 14.54 13.48 -6.09
N ARG A 396 15.27 14.26 -5.29
CA ARG A 396 16.74 14.28 -5.30
C ARG A 396 17.31 12.89 -4.98
N LEU A 397 16.81 12.24 -3.93
CA LEU A 397 17.28 10.91 -3.55
C LEU A 397 17.01 9.86 -4.63
N GLU A 398 15.84 9.91 -5.26
CA GLU A 398 15.46 9.03 -6.37
C GLU A 398 16.33 9.26 -7.61
N GLN A 399 16.68 10.52 -7.91
CA GLN A 399 17.57 10.88 -9.00
C GLN A 399 19.03 10.48 -8.74
N MET A 400 19.54 10.72 -7.53
CA MET A 400 20.86 10.23 -7.12
C MET A 400 20.94 8.70 -7.27
N CYS A 401 19.90 7.99 -6.85
CA CYS A 401 19.81 6.56 -7.01
C CYS A 401 19.86 6.13 -8.47
N TRP A 402 19.16 6.83 -9.37
CA TRP A 402 19.19 6.56 -10.81
C TRP A 402 20.57 6.79 -11.42
N GLN A 403 21.28 7.84 -11.00
CA GLN A 403 22.67 8.08 -11.43
C GLN A 403 23.60 6.93 -10.99
N GLN A 404 23.45 6.44 -9.75
CA GLN A 404 24.20 5.29 -9.25
C GLN A 404 23.77 3.96 -9.89
N GLY A 405 22.57 3.88 -10.47
CA GLY A 405 22.01 2.76 -11.22
C GLY A 405 22.39 2.76 -12.72
N ASN A 406 23.48 3.40 -13.09
CA ASN A 406 23.95 3.53 -14.47
C ASN A 406 22.96 4.26 -15.41
N MET A 407 22.17 5.18 -14.87
CA MET A 407 21.12 5.94 -15.58
C MET A 407 20.10 5.03 -16.28
N LYS A 408 19.79 3.89 -15.65
CA LYS A 408 18.79 2.88 -16.06
C LYS A 408 17.90 2.53 -14.87
N GLN A 409 17.03 1.55 -15.06
CA GLN A 409 16.24 0.99 -13.96
C GLN A 409 16.98 -0.11 -13.16
N THR A 410 18.28 -0.29 -13.40
CA THR A 410 19.15 -1.16 -12.62
C THR A 410 19.39 -0.54 -11.24
N ALA A 411 18.97 -1.22 -10.16
CA ALA A 411 19.03 -0.62 -8.84
C ALA A 411 20.42 -0.76 -8.18
N PRO A 412 20.95 0.32 -7.56
CA PRO A 412 22.15 0.26 -6.73
C PRO A 412 21.90 -0.63 -5.51
N ALA A 413 22.84 -1.51 -5.21
CA ALA A 413 22.69 -2.49 -4.15
C ALA A 413 24.00 -2.78 -3.42
N GLN A 414 23.89 -3.26 -2.18
CA GLN A 414 25.02 -3.60 -1.32
C GLN A 414 24.63 -4.74 -0.39
N ARG A 415 25.59 -5.62 -0.04
CA ARG A 415 25.38 -6.64 0.99
C ARG A 415 25.17 -5.99 2.34
N MET A 416 24.24 -6.50 3.13
CA MET A 416 23.82 -5.90 4.40
C MET A 416 24.97 -5.74 5.41
N ALA A 417 25.76 -6.79 5.62
CA ALA A 417 26.86 -6.69 6.58
C ALA A 417 28.02 -5.81 6.09
N ASP A 418 28.27 -5.78 4.76
CA ASP A 418 29.25 -4.86 4.17
C ASP A 418 28.83 -3.40 4.38
N PHE A 419 27.55 -3.08 4.13
CA PHE A 419 27.00 -1.77 4.40
C PHE A 419 27.19 -1.33 5.86
N CYS A 420 26.90 -2.24 6.81
CA CYS A 420 27.05 -1.96 8.25
C CYS A 420 28.51 -1.75 8.68
N ASN A 421 29.45 -2.27 7.93
CA ASN A 421 30.90 -2.20 8.21
C ASN A 421 31.65 -1.21 7.28
N ASN A 422 30.94 -0.40 6.49
CA ASN A 422 31.50 0.54 5.52
C ASN A 422 32.47 -0.13 4.52
N ARG A 423 32.10 -1.34 4.05
CA ARG A 423 32.88 -2.13 3.10
C ARG A 423 32.21 -2.16 1.75
N LEU A 424 33.00 -2.23 0.69
CA LEU A 424 32.48 -2.46 -0.66
C LEU A 424 32.01 -3.91 -0.80
N SER A 425 30.91 -4.11 -1.52
CA SER A 425 30.49 -5.44 -1.96
C SER A 425 30.96 -5.66 -3.38
N TYR A 426 31.90 -6.58 -3.58
CA TYR A 426 32.44 -6.87 -4.92
C TYR A 426 31.49 -7.75 -5.76
N ASP A 427 30.61 -8.47 -5.10
CA ASP A 427 29.54 -9.26 -5.69
C ASP A 427 28.24 -9.09 -4.89
N LEU A 428 27.12 -9.44 -5.49
CA LEU A 428 25.80 -9.36 -4.88
C LEU A 428 25.14 -10.75 -4.84
N PRO A 429 24.31 -11.04 -3.83
CA PRO A 429 23.50 -12.24 -3.85
C PRO A 429 22.46 -12.18 -4.97
N ARG A 430 21.88 -13.32 -5.33
CA ARG A 430 20.72 -13.36 -6.23
C ARG A 430 19.58 -12.56 -5.64
N SER A 431 18.80 -11.91 -6.47
CA SER A 431 17.69 -11.04 -6.08
C SER A 431 16.47 -11.28 -6.94
N SER A 432 15.31 -10.91 -6.39
CA SER A 432 14.05 -10.91 -7.12
C SER A 432 13.85 -9.67 -8.01
N TYR A 433 14.69 -8.64 -7.87
CA TYR A 433 14.55 -7.38 -8.61
C TYR A 433 14.81 -7.58 -10.12
N ALA A 434 13.74 -7.57 -10.89
CA ALA A 434 13.75 -7.99 -12.29
C ALA A 434 14.61 -7.11 -13.23
N PRO A 435 14.70 -5.77 -13.07
CA PRO A 435 15.56 -4.94 -13.92
C PRO A 435 17.05 -5.14 -13.70
N GLY A 436 17.46 -5.84 -12.64
CA GLY A 436 18.84 -6.13 -12.30
C GLY A 436 19.43 -5.17 -11.26
N LEU A 437 20.52 -5.60 -10.65
CA LEU A 437 21.24 -4.87 -9.61
C LEU A 437 22.64 -4.45 -10.11
N VAL A 438 23.13 -3.35 -9.55
CA VAL A 438 24.53 -2.92 -9.69
C VAL A 438 25.13 -2.73 -8.29
N SER A 439 26.32 -3.28 -8.07
CA SER A 439 27.04 -3.07 -6.81
C SER A 439 27.38 -1.57 -6.66
N SER A 440 27.00 -0.99 -5.54
CA SER A 440 27.20 0.43 -5.26
C SER A 440 27.41 0.65 -3.77
N PRO A 441 28.32 1.55 -3.35
CA PRO A 441 28.60 1.82 -1.94
C PRO A 441 27.50 2.70 -1.32
N LEU A 442 26.34 2.12 -1.00
CA LEU A 442 25.19 2.84 -0.43
C LEU A 442 25.55 3.65 0.82
N HIS A 443 26.45 3.10 1.66
CA HIS A 443 26.94 3.76 2.86
C HIS A 443 27.71 5.07 2.60
N PHE A 444 28.16 5.27 1.36
CA PHE A 444 28.95 6.43 0.97
C PHE A 444 28.10 7.56 0.35
N TRP A 445 27.20 7.21 -0.58
CA TRP A 445 26.47 8.25 -1.33
C TRP A 445 25.06 8.55 -0.77
N MET A 446 24.45 7.62 -0.01
CA MET A 446 23.20 7.94 0.65
C MET A 446 23.41 9.05 1.69
N PRO A 447 22.40 9.91 1.93
CA PRO A 447 22.52 10.94 2.96
C PRO A 447 23.01 10.36 4.30
N GLU A 448 24.02 10.99 4.88
CA GLU A 448 24.71 10.48 6.08
C GLU A 448 23.76 10.23 7.25
N HIS A 449 22.78 11.14 7.43
CA HIS A 449 21.77 10.99 8.47
C HIS A 449 20.84 9.78 8.27
N VAL A 450 20.69 9.28 7.03
CA VAL A 450 19.95 8.06 6.72
C VAL A 450 20.85 6.84 6.86
N SER A 451 22.01 6.83 6.20
CA SER A 451 22.90 5.67 6.14
C SER A 451 23.40 5.27 7.53
N ARG A 452 23.85 6.20 8.37
CA ARG A 452 24.30 5.92 9.75
C ARG A 452 23.17 5.35 10.63
N ARG A 453 21.97 5.92 10.54
CA ARG A 453 20.82 5.41 11.30
C ARG A 453 20.41 4.01 10.88
N LEU A 454 20.43 3.71 9.57
CA LEU A 454 20.20 2.35 9.08
C LEU A 454 21.25 1.37 9.60
N GLN A 455 22.55 1.73 9.57
CA GLN A 455 23.62 0.87 10.09
C GLN A 455 23.42 0.51 11.57
N GLU A 456 23.12 1.50 12.40
CA GLU A 456 22.87 1.27 13.85
C GLU A 456 21.56 0.48 14.06
N GLY A 457 20.51 0.77 13.29
CA GLY A 457 19.27 0.01 13.30
C GLY A 457 19.50 -1.47 12.96
N PHE A 458 20.24 -1.76 11.89
CA PHE A 458 20.57 -3.13 11.48
C PHE A 458 21.39 -3.89 12.53
N LYS A 459 22.37 -3.23 13.15
CA LYS A 459 23.12 -3.81 14.27
C LYS A 459 22.21 -4.13 15.47
N HIS A 460 21.26 -3.23 15.77
CA HIS A 460 20.27 -3.46 16.83
C HIS A 460 19.35 -4.64 16.50
N PHE A 461 18.80 -4.73 15.31
CA PHE A 461 17.93 -5.83 14.87
C PHE A 461 18.68 -7.17 14.80
N GLY A 462 19.95 -7.15 14.38
CA GLY A 462 20.82 -8.33 14.38
C GLY A 462 21.08 -8.89 15.79
N ARG A 463 21.16 -8.01 16.80
CA ARG A 463 21.22 -8.44 18.22
C ARG A 463 19.90 -9.02 18.71
N GLN A 464 18.77 -8.47 18.29
CA GLN A 464 17.44 -8.98 18.65
C GLN A 464 17.10 -10.32 17.99
N ARG A 465 17.57 -10.52 16.75
CA ARG A 465 17.29 -11.69 15.93
C ARG A 465 18.59 -12.21 15.33
N HIS A 466 19.18 -13.19 16.01
CA HIS A 466 20.43 -13.81 15.56
C HIS A 466 20.30 -14.37 14.14
N GLY A 467 21.25 -14.04 13.27
CA GLY A 467 21.25 -14.42 11.85
C GLY A 467 20.59 -13.42 10.91
N PHE A 468 19.87 -12.41 11.44
CA PHE A 468 19.22 -11.39 10.60
C PHE A 468 20.23 -10.48 9.89
N LEU A 469 21.28 -10.01 10.58
CA LEU A 469 22.37 -9.25 10.00
C LEU A 469 23.36 -10.21 9.34
N THR A 470 23.35 -10.26 8.01
CA THR A 470 24.10 -11.22 7.20
C THR A 470 24.45 -10.68 5.83
N ASN A 471 25.48 -11.23 5.19
CA ASN A 471 25.82 -10.98 3.77
C ASN A 471 25.02 -11.84 2.78
N GLU A 472 24.12 -12.71 3.26
CA GLU A 472 23.11 -13.35 2.40
C GLU A 472 21.98 -12.38 2.05
N ALA A 473 21.87 -11.29 2.82
CA ALA A 473 20.88 -10.23 2.59
C ALA A 473 21.44 -9.11 1.69
N CYS A 474 20.57 -8.58 0.84
CA CYS A 474 20.86 -7.50 -0.07
C CYS A 474 20.05 -6.25 0.26
N LEU A 475 20.72 -5.10 0.35
CA LEU A 475 20.11 -3.78 0.40
C LEU A 475 19.98 -3.25 -1.03
N ILE A 476 18.78 -2.86 -1.42
CA ILE A 476 18.46 -2.35 -2.76
C ILE A 476 17.91 -0.94 -2.59
N ALA A 477 18.55 0.05 -3.19
CA ALA A 477 18.13 1.45 -3.07
C ALA A 477 17.18 1.83 -4.21
N THR A 478 16.27 2.76 -4.00
CA THR A 478 15.93 3.44 -2.77
C THR A 478 14.44 3.28 -2.45
N GLU A 479 14.09 3.11 -1.21
CA GLU A 479 12.70 3.14 -0.72
C GLU A 479 12.42 4.55 -0.22
N THR A 480 11.60 5.34 -0.93
CA THR A 480 11.31 6.75 -0.59
C THR A 480 9.83 7.03 -0.42
N ARG A 481 8.97 6.15 -0.97
CA ARG A 481 7.54 6.41 -1.06
C ARG A 481 6.74 5.67 0.00
N THR A 482 7.12 5.85 1.25
CA THR A 482 6.47 5.25 2.42
C THR A 482 5.17 5.95 2.81
N SER A 483 5.08 7.24 2.52
CA SER A 483 3.89 8.07 2.75
C SER A 483 3.96 9.34 1.90
N SER A 484 2.86 10.11 1.88
CA SER A 484 2.85 11.41 1.21
C SER A 484 3.86 12.38 1.82
N PRO A 485 4.68 13.06 0.99
CA PRO A 485 5.57 14.13 1.43
C PRO A 485 4.85 15.46 1.67
N VAL A 486 3.58 15.53 1.27
CA VAL A 486 2.73 16.71 1.36
C VAL A 486 1.42 16.33 2.03
N ARG A 487 0.85 17.23 2.81
CA ARG A 487 -0.52 17.15 3.28
C ARG A 487 -1.34 18.24 2.58
N ILE A 488 -2.47 17.84 1.99
CA ILE A 488 -3.46 18.77 1.49
C ILE A 488 -4.39 19.06 2.65
N THR A 489 -4.39 20.31 3.15
CA THR A 489 -5.09 20.68 4.38
C THR A 489 -6.59 20.50 4.25
N ARG A 490 -7.23 19.98 5.28
CA ARG A 490 -8.69 19.83 5.34
C ARG A 490 -9.21 19.99 6.76
N ASP A 491 -10.43 20.44 6.88
CA ASP A 491 -11.13 20.51 8.14
C ASP A 491 -11.40 19.09 8.70
N ALA A 492 -11.29 18.94 10.01
CA ALA A 492 -11.38 17.62 10.65
C ALA A 492 -12.80 17.03 10.71
N GLU A 493 -13.82 17.89 10.69
CA GLU A 493 -15.24 17.53 10.80
C GLU A 493 -15.87 17.35 9.43
N THR A 494 -15.76 18.38 8.58
CA THR A 494 -16.38 18.41 7.24
C THR A 494 -15.56 17.67 6.18
N LEU A 495 -14.28 17.38 6.44
CA LEU A 495 -13.29 16.83 5.52
C LEU A 495 -13.10 17.63 4.23
N GLN A 496 -13.67 18.83 4.13
CA GLN A 496 -13.43 19.74 3.02
C GLN A 496 -12.08 20.45 3.19
N HIS A 497 -11.50 20.87 2.09
CA HIS A 497 -10.32 21.73 2.12
C HIS A 497 -10.63 23.00 2.93
N ILE A 498 -9.69 23.46 3.74
CA ILE A 498 -9.94 24.55 4.72
C ILE A 498 -10.37 25.88 4.10
N THR A 499 -10.05 26.13 2.83
CA THR A 499 -10.39 27.37 2.12
C THR A 499 -11.28 27.16 0.90
N ILE A 500 -11.50 25.90 0.46
CA ILE A 500 -12.26 25.61 -0.76
C ILE A 500 -13.40 24.65 -0.44
N ARG A 501 -14.62 25.18 -0.49
CA ARG A 501 -15.84 24.38 -0.31
C ARG A 501 -16.02 23.37 -1.46
N GLY A 502 -16.52 22.19 -1.14
CA GLY A 502 -16.78 21.12 -2.12
C GLY A 502 -15.54 20.36 -2.60
N LEU A 503 -14.33 20.72 -2.14
CA LEU A 503 -13.09 19.97 -2.36
C LEU A 503 -12.79 19.08 -1.15
N PHE A 504 -12.70 17.77 -1.35
CA PHE A 504 -12.45 16.78 -0.31
C PHE A 504 -11.09 16.09 -0.54
N PRO A 505 -10.00 16.59 0.07
CA PRO A 505 -8.71 15.91 0.04
C PRO A 505 -8.81 14.54 0.71
N CYS A 506 -8.47 13.47 -0.01
CA CYS A 506 -8.79 12.11 0.40
C CYS A 506 -7.60 11.16 0.32
N GLY A 507 -7.52 10.25 1.27
CA GLY A 507 -6.66 9.10 1.26
C GLY A 507 -5.19 9.40 1.52
N GLU A 508 -4.33 8.57 0.95
CA GLU A 508 -2.89 8.60 1.19
C GLU A 508 -2.23 9.81 0.53
N GLY A 509 -2.69 10.20 -0.66
CA GLY A 509 -2.18 11.37 -1.37
C GLY A 509 -2.45 12.68 -0.64
N ALA A 510 -3.56 12.80 0.03
CA ALA A 510 -3.86 13.96 0.88
C ALA A 510 -3.17 13.92 2.25
N GLY A 511 -2.47 12.82 2.59
CA GLY A 511 -1.72 12.69 3.84
C GLY A 511 -2.52 12.16 5.03
N TYR A 512 -3.70 11.57 4.82
CA TYR A 512 -4.62 11.11 5.88
C TYR A 512 -4.75 9.60 6.01
N ALA A 513 -4.15 8.83 5.11
CA ALA A 513 -4.11 7.37 5.15
C ALA A 513 -2.67 6.85 4.94
N GLY A 514 -2.45 5.57 5.17
CA GLY A 514 -1.14 4.93 5.03
C GLY A 514 -1.26 3.45 4.64
N GLY A 515 -2.21 3.10 3.76
CA GLY A 515 -2.42 1.76 3.25
C GLY A 515 -3.85 1.53 2.78
N ILE A 516 -4.10 0.38 2.16
CA ILE A 516 -5.35 0.05 1.44
C ILE A 516 -6.59 0.29 2.29
N VAL A 517 -6.66 -0.33 3.48
CA VAL A 517 -7.85 -0.24 4.35
C VAL A 517 -8.07 1.16 4.88
N SER A 518 -7.01 1.83 5.35
CA SER A 518 -7.15 3.21 5.86
C SER A 518 -7.52 4.20 4.76
N ALA A 519 -7.05 3.97 3.52
CA ALA A 519 -7.45 4.76 2.36
C ALA A 519 -8.92 4.51 1.99
N GLY A 520 -9.37 3.25 1.99
CA GLY A 520 -10.78 2.91 1.78
C GLY A 520 -11.72 3.53 2.81
N VAL A 521 -11.35 3.45 4.11
CA VAL A 521 -12.10 4.10 5.20
C VAL A 521 -12.19 5.61 4.99
N ASP A 522 -11.09 6.25 4.60
CA ASP A 522 -11.07 7.70 4.37
C ASP A 522 -11.91 8.08 3.14
N GLY A 523 -11.91 7.23 2.10
CA GLY A 523 -12.78 7.37 0.93
C GLY A 523 -14.26 7.32 1.28
N GLU A 524 -14.70 6.32 2.08
CA GLU A 524 -16.09 6.26 2.56
C GLU A 524 -16.47 7.49 3.37
N ARG A 525 -15.59 7.95 4.26
CA ARG A 525 -15.85 9.16 5.06
C ARG A 525 -15.99 10.42 4.20
N CYS A 526 -15.15 10.60 3.20
CA CYS A 526 -15.29 11.73 2.27
C CYS A 526 -16.60 11.65 1.51
N ALA A 527 -17.04 10.46 1.08
CA ALA A 527 -18.33 10.28 0.42
C ALA A 527 -19.52 10.59 1.34
N ASP A 528 -19.42 10.21 2.63
CA ASP A 528 -20.42 10.57 3.64
C ASP A 528 -20.56 12.10 3.77
N MET A 529 -19.44 12.82 3.81
CA MET A 529 -19.45 14.30 3.91
C MET A 529 -19.93 14.98 2.63
N VAL A 530 -19.68 14.40 1.45
CA VAL A 530 -20.29 14.87 0.20
C VAL A 530 -21.81 14.73 0.23
N ASN A 531 -22.31 13.61 0.76
CA ASN A 531 -23.76 13.41 0.92
C ASN A 531 -24.37 14.44 1.87
N GLU A 532 -23.70 14.78 2.96
CA GLU A 532 -24.13 15.86 3.86
C GLU A 532 -24.14 17.22 3.17
N LEU A 533 -23.14 17.52 2.32
CA LEU A 533 -23.09 18.76 1.54
C LEU A 533 -24.34 18.93 0.63
N PHE A 534 -24.86 17.83 0.08
CA PHE A 534 -26.07 17.86 -0.75
C PHE A 534 -27.38 17.90 0.05
N SER A 535 -27.33 17.62 1.35
CA SER A 535 -28.48 17.61 2.25
C SER A 535 -28.74 18.99 2.89
N LEU A 536 -27.75 19.89 2.83
CA LEU A 536 -27.81 21.29 3.24
C LEU A 536 -28.35 22.17 2.11
#